data_40e41a22bc1ced7e578734fadeef01d5
#
_entry.id   40e41a22bc1ced7e578734fadeef01d5
#
_cell.length_a   1.000
_cell.length_b   1.000
_cell.length_c   1.000
_cell.angle_alpha   90.00
_cell.angle_beta   90.00
_cell.angle_gamma   90.00
#
_symmetry.space_group_name_H-M   'P 1'
#
loop_
_entity.id
_entity.type
_entity.pdbx_description
1 polymer ?
#
loop_
_entity_poly.entity_id
_entity_poly.type
_entity_poly.pdbx_seq_one_letter_code
_entity_poly.pdbx_strand_id
1 'polypeptide(L)'
;MRAVRGIVIAVAFLALLAGALYYVDGRLAHRVEADVATELQRQLGTPAPPTVDIEGRPFLTQVASRSISTVHVVADQIGEVTEAPLVVAHADMVLSDVTSDDWFATMIVSHAVGTARMDYGELQSLGGVPLTYVGDGRVQIVETATVFGQQVEAKITGAPTLDVSEQTISLNEPSISVANVTLPEFTAKALLRALLKPIPVSGLPLGLKLTSITAMDDGLHAEIAGDNLPISR
;
A
#
# COMPACT_ATOMS: atom_id res chain seq x y z
N MET A 1 -32.88 43.09 33.35
CA MET A 1 -33.54 42.10 32.46
C MET A 1 -33.23 42.29 30.95
N ARG A 2 -33.11 43.55 30.43
CA ARG A 2 -32.83 43.76 28.99
C ARG A 2 -31.42 43.32 28.56
N ALA A 3 -30.40 43.53 29.40
CA ALA A 3 -29.02 43.11 29.09
C ALA A 3 -28.84 41.60 29.01
N VAL A 4 -29.49 40.83 29.91
CA VAL A 4 -29.41 39.35 29.89
C VAL A 4 -30.11 38.78 28.65
N ARG A 5 -31.19 39.38 28.18
CA ARG A 5 -31.90 38.98 26.96
C ARG A 5 -31.03 39.22 25.70
N GLY A 6 -30.27 40.34 25.67
CA GLY A 6 -29.33 40.62 24.59
C GLY A 6 -28.18 39.62 24.53
N ILE A 7 -27.62 39.23 25.67
CA ILE A 7 -26.54 38.22 25.75
C ILE A 7 -27.07 36.86 25.31
N VAL A 8 -28.23 36.43 25.72
CA VAL A 8 -28.83 35.15 25.30
C VAL A 8 -29.05 35.08 23.79
N ILE A 9 -29.55 36.18 23.19
CA ILE A 9 -29.76 36.26 21.75
C ILE A 9 -28.39 36.21 21.00
N ALA A 10 -27.40 36.95 21.50
CA ALA A 10 -26.07 36.93 20.92
C ALA A 10 -25.40 35.53 20.97
N VAL A 11 -25.52 34.84 22.12
CA VAL A 11 -25.00 33.47 22.27
C VAL A 11 -25.75 32.49 21.37
N ALA A 12 -27.09 32.60 21.27
CA ALA A 12 -27.88 31.75 20.37
C ALA A 12 -27.48 31.99 18.88
N PHE A 13 -27.29 33.24 18.49
CA PHE A 13 -26.82 33.58 17.13
C PHE A 13 -25.45 33.05 16.84
N LEU A 14 -24.47 33.18 17.75
CA LEU A 14 -23.15 32.63 17.64
C LEU A 14 -23.15 31.08 17.54
N ALA A 15 -24.00 30.43 18.32
CA ALA A 15 -24.15 28.98 18.25
C ALA A 15 -24.73 28.51 16.90
N LEU A 16 -25.75 29.23 16.39
CA LEU A 16 -26.27 28.95 15.05
C LEU A 16 -25.24 29.19 13.93
N LEU A 17 -24.50 30.28 14.05
CA LEU A 17 -23.43 30.58 13.08
C LEU A 17 -22.33 29.51 13.12
N ALA A 18 -21.89 29.11 14.30
CA ALA A 18 -20.91 28.04 14.48
C ALA A 18 -21.43 26.69 13.92
N GLY A 19 -22.70 26.36 14.17
CA GLY A 19 -23.33 25.17 13.61
C GLY A 19 -23.44 25.21 12.09
N ALA A 20 -23.76 26.34 11.50
CA ALA A 20 -23.80 26.52 10.05
C ALA A 20 -22.41 26.41 9.42
N LEU A 21 -21.39 27.03 10.02
CA LEU A 21 -20.01 26.92 9.58
C LEU A 21 -19.51 25.47 9.66
N TYR A 22 -19.79 24.77 10.75
CA TYR A 22 -19.45 23.36 10.92
C TYR A 22 -20.10 22.46 9.84
N TYR A 23 -21.37 22.75 9.52
CA TYR A 23 -22.10 22.01 8.48
C TYR A 23 -21.52 22.24 7.08
N VAL A 24 -21.17 23.50 6.76
CA VAL A 24 -20.55 23.87 5.47
C VAL A 24 -19.16 23.25 5.36
N ASP A 25 -18.37 23.29 6.45
CA ASP A 25 -17.04 22.68 6.55
C ASP A 25 -17.05 21.19 6.20
N GLY A 26 -17.97 20.43 6.81
CA GLY A 26 -18.10 19.01 6.53
C GLY A 26 -18.52 18.72 5.07
N ARG A 27 -19.42 19.53 4.51
CA ARG A 27 -19.82 19.37 3.11
C ARG A 27 -18.69 19.67 2.12
N LEU A 28 -17.83 20.61 2.45
CA LEU A 28 -16.70 20.96 1.61
C LEU A 28 -15.62 19.86 1.68
N ALA A 29 -15.32 19.35 2.86
CA ALA A 29 -14.42 18.22 3.03
C ALA A 29 -14.84 17.02 2.15
N HIS A 30 -16.09 16.58 2.25
CA HIS A 30 -16.58 15.46 1.44
C HIS A 30 -16.55 15.70 -0.08
N ARG A 31 -16.65 16.94 -0.55
CA ARG A 31 -16.47 17.23 -1.97
C ARG A 31 -15.01 17.06 -2.39
N VAL A 32 -14.09 17.58 -1.59
CA VAL A 32 -12.66 17.46 -1.85
C VAL A 32 -12.23 15.99 -1.80
N GLU A 33 -12.70 15.23 -0.83
CA GLU A 33 -12.48 13.77 -0.74
C GLU A 33 -12.94 13.05 -2.02
N ALA A 34 -14.15 13.36 -2.51
CA ALA A 34 -14.69 12.76 -3.73
C ALA A 34 -13.90 13.15 -4.98
N ASP A 35 -13.47 14.42 -5.10
CA ASP A 35 -12.66 14.89 -6.22
C ASP A 35 -11.27 14.22 -6.21
N VAL A 36 -10.64 14.11 -5.04
CA VAL A 36 -9.36 13.40 -4.86
C VAL A 36 -9.51 11.91 -5.17
N ALA A 37 -10.57 11.27 -4.66
CA ALA A 37 -10.84 9.87 -4.95
C ALA A 37 -10.99 9.60 -6.46
N THR A 38 -11.67 10.49 -7.19
CA THR A 38 -11.84 10.38 -8.66
C THR A 38 -10.50 10.55 -9.38
N GLU A 39 -9.64 11.43 -8.91
CA GLU A 39 -8.31 11.62 -9.48
C GLU A 39 -7.42 10.41 -9.22
N LEU A 40 -7.41 9.92 -7.96
CA LEU A 40 -6.70 8.71 -7.58
C LEU A 40 -7.19 7.48 -8.36
N GLN A 41 -8.49 7.34 -8.60
CA GLN A 41 -9.03 6.26 -9.44
C GLN A 41 -8.37 6.22 -10.82
N ARG A 42 -8.21 7.39 -11.45
CA ARG A 42 -7.56 7.49 -12.77
C ARG A 42 -6.06 7.17 -12.71
N GLN A 43 -5.38 7.65 -11.68
CA GLN A 43 -3.93 7.45 -11.51
C GLN A 43 -3.59 6.03 -11.11
N LEU A 44 -4.39 5.42 -10.23
CA LEU A 44 -4.18 4.06 -9.72
C LEU A 44 -4.81 2.98 -10.62
N GLY A 45 -5.59 3.36 -11.63
CA GLY A 45 -6.26 2.41 -12.51
C GLY A 45 -7.27 1.51 -11.79
N THR A 46 -7.83 1.96 -10.66
CA THR A 46 -8.78 1.17 -9.87
C THR A 46 -10.16 1.13 -10.54
N PRO A 47 -10.90 0.01 -10.45
CA PRO A 47 -12.24 -0.12 -11.06
C PRO A 47 -13.28 0.79 -10.38
N ALA A 48 -13.09 1.10 -9.09
CA ALA A 48 -13.92 2.01 -8.32
C ALA A 48 -13.05 3.12 -7.68
N PRO A 49 -13.63 4.31 -7.40
CA PRO A 49 -12.90 5.34 -6.68
C PRO A 49 -12.41 4.84 -5.32
N PRO A 50 -11.14 5.06 -4.95
CA PRO A 50 -10.65 4.79 -3.60
C PRO A 50 -11.46 5.54 -2.55
N THR A 51 -11.49 5.02 -1.33
CA THR A 51 -12.00 5.77 -0.19
C THR A 51 -10.92 6.73 0.28
N VAL A 52 -11.26 8.02 0.35
CA VAL A 52 -10.38 9.06 0.88
C VAL A 52 -11.10 9.73 2.03
N ASP A 53 -10.48 9.78 3.20
CA ASP A 53 -10.99 10.44 4.39
C ASP A 53 -9.95 11.45 4.89
N ILE A 54 -10.34 12.71 4.96
CA ILE A 54 -9.51 13.80 5.46
C ILE A 54 -9.90 14.05 6.92
N GLU A 55 -9.02 13.64 7.81
CA GLU A 55 -9.26 13.75 9.24
C GLU A 55 -8.98 15.17 9.77
N GLY A 56 -9.60 15.45 10.90
CA GLY A 56 -9.44 16.72 11.59
C GLY A 56 -10.45 17.79 11.16
N ARG A 57 -11.00 18.47 12.16
CA ARG A 57 -12.00 19.52 11.97
C ARG A 57 -11.61 20.76 12.79
N PRO A 58 -11.86 21.99 12.28
CA PRO A 58 -12.50 22.31 11.00
C PRO A 58 -11.57 22.13 9.79
N PHE A 59 -12.09 21.56 8.69
CA PHE A 59 -11.36 21.35 7.44
C PHE A 59 -10.87 22.69 6.82
N LEU A 60 -11.72 23.70 6.83
CA LEU A 60 -11.37 25.03 6.29
C LEU A 60 -10.16 25.66 6.98
N THR A 61 -9.94 25.37 8.26
CA THR A 61 -8.75 25.84 8.98
C THR A 61 -7.49 25.16 8.47
N GLN A 62 -7.56 23.86 8.19
CA GLN A 62 -6.46 23.10 7.62
C GLN A 62 -6.11 23.61 6.21
N VAL A 63 -7.13 23.87 5.37
CA VAL A 63 -6.92 24.48 4.04
C VAL A 63 -6.31 25.87 4.15
N ALA A 64 -6.79 26.72 5.07
CA ALA A 64 -6.26 28.06 5.26
C ALA A 64 -4.82 28.07 5.76
N SER A 65 -4.45 27.11 6.61
CA SER A 65 -3.07 26.91 7.07
C SER A 65 -2.19 26.16 6.07
N ARG A 66 -2.76 25.66 4.96
CA ARG A 66 -2.09 24.82 3.97
C ARG A 66 -1.44 23.57 4.57
N SER A 67 -2.07 23.02 5.59
CA SER A 67 -1.56 21.86 6.31
C SER A 67 -2.75 20.98 6.69
N ILE A 68 -2.75 19.74 6.17
CA ILE A 68 -3.73 18.70 6.49
C ILE A 68 -3.04 17.71 7.41
N SER A 69 -3.62 17.44 8.56
CA SER A 69 -2.98 16.62 9.59
C SER A 69 -2.91 15.14 9.20
N THR A 70 -4.01 14.60 8.69
CA THR A 70 -4.09 13.17 8.34
C THR A 70 -5.03 12.96 7.16
N VAL A 71 -4.59 12.14 6.22
CA VAL A 71 -5.42 11.65 5.10
C VAL A 71 -5.33 10.13 5.09
N HIS A 72 -6.47 9.46 5.18
CA HIS A 72 -6.57 8.02 5.08
C HIS A 72 -7.06 7.64 3.68
N VAL A 73 -6.36 6.72 3.02
CA VAL A 73 -6.65 6.28 1.66
C VAL A 73 -6.73 4.77 1.63
N VAL A 74 -7.89 4.24 1.22
CA VAL A 74 -8.09 2.81 1.01
C VAL A 74 -8.43 2.57 -0.45
N ALA A 75 -7.66 1.72 -1.11
CA ALA A 75 -7.84 1.38 -2.52
C ALA A 75 -7.85 -0.12 -2.73
N ASP A 76 -8.75 -0.59 -3.59
CA ASP A 76 -8.85 -1.98 -4.00
C ASP A 76 -8.52 -2.13 -5.48
N GLN A 77 -7.91 -3.26 -5.84
CA GLN A 77 -7.58 -3.62 -7.21
C GLN A 77 -6.79 -2.51 -7.93
N ILE A 78 -5.70 -2.08 -7.31
CA ILE A 78 -4.79 -1.10 -7.91
C ILE A 78 -4.15 -1.76 -9.14
N GLY A 79 -4.47 -1.22 -10.32
CA GLY A 79 -3.98 -1.72 -11.60
C GLY A 79 -2.51 -1.36 -11.86
N GLU A 80 -2.09 -1.49 -13.11
CA GLU A 80 -0.73 -1.20 -13.58
C GLU A 80 -0.35 0.27 -13.33
N VAL A 81 0.26 0.56 -12.20
CA VAL A 81 0.72 1.92 -11.84
C VAL A 81 2.18 2.16 -12.23
N THR A 82 2.89 1.09 -12.55
CA THR A 82 4.32 1.14 -12.91
C THR A 82 4.62 0.23 -14.09
N GLU A 83 5.82 0.34 -14.66
CA GLU A 83 6.34 -0.57 -15.70
C GLU A 83 6.41 -2.05 -15.25
N ALA A 84 6.22 -2.33 -13.96
CA ALA A 84 6.02 -3.66 -13.45
C ALA A 84 4.49 -3.92 -13.35
N PRO A 85 3.98 -5.00 -13.96
CA PRO A 85 2.56 -5.35 -13.94
C PRO A 85 2.16 -5.91 -12.57
N LEU A 86 2.28 -5.13 -11.51
CA LEU A 86 1.96 -5.53 -10.16
C LEU A 86 0.53 -5.08 -9.82
N VAL A 87 -0.37 -6.03 -9.67
CA VAL A 87 -1.73 -5.76 -9.20
C VAL A 87 -1.75 -5.91 -7.68
N VAL A 88 -2.05 -4.82 -6.99
CA VAL A 88 -2.25 -4.81 -5.54
C VAL A 88 -3.74 -4.98 -5.27
N ALA A 89 -4.12 -6.09 -4.64
CA ALA A 89 -5.53 -6.41 -4.38
C ALA A 89 -6.17 -5.44 -3.41
N HIS A 90 -5.42 -4.99 -2.40
CA HIS A 90 -5.87 -4.05 -1.38
C HIS A 90 -4.70 -3.22 -0.87
N ALA A 91 -4.91 -1.93 -0.68
CA ALA A 91 -3.95 -1.05 -0.01
C ALA A 91 -4.69 -0.11 0.94
N ASP A 92 -4.10 0.08 2.12
CA ASP A 92 -4.57 0.96 3.17
C ASP A 92 -3.40 1.84 3.60
N MET A 93 -3.55 3.15 3.45
CA MET A 93 -2.48 4.12 3.68
C MET A 93 -2.93 5.29 4.54
N VAL A 94 -2.09 5.68 5.47
CA VAL A 94 -2.23 6.89 6.28
C VAL A 94 -1.11 7.86 5.93
N LEU A 95 -1.49 9.04 5.46
CA LEU A 95 -0.59 10.14 5.15
C LEU A 95 -0.72 11.19 6.26
N SER A 96 0.39 11.54 6.88
CA SER A 96 0.43 12.48 8.00
C SER A 96 1.19 13.74 7.64
N ASP A 97 0.73 14.87 8.19
CA ASP A 97 1.34 16.19 8.02
C ASP A 97 1.57 16.55 6.55
N VAL A 98 0.48 16.58 5.79
CA VAL A 98 0.47 16.98 4.38
C VAL A 98 0.48 18.50 4.30
N THR A 99 1.55 19.07 3.77
CA THR A 99 1.76 20.53 3.67
C THR A 99 1.90 20.96 2.22
N SER A 100 1.60 22.23 1.94
CA SER A 100 1.76 22.84 0.62
C SER A 100 2.11 24.31 0.72
N ASP A 101 3.03 24.76 -0.11
CA ASP A 101 3.39 26.20 -0.21
C ASP A 101 2.61 26.92 -1.32
N ASP A 102 2.04 26.19 -2.27
CA ASP A 102 1.43 26.69 -3.51
C ASP A 102 -0.06 26.34 -3.68
N TRP A 103 -0.82 26.35 -2.57
CA TRP A 103 -2.27 26.04 -2.58
C TRP A 103 -2.61 24.64 -3.11
N PHE A 104 -1.83 23.65 -2.69
CA PHE A 104 -2.04 22.24 -3.03
C PHE A 104 -1.81 21.87 -4.51
N ALA A 105 -1.04 22.68 -5.24
CA ALA A 105 -0.52 22.27 -6.54
C ALA A 105 0.66 21.29 -6.37
N THR A 106 1.53 21.56 -5.38
CA THR A 106 2.55 20.64 -4.90
C THR A 106 2.35 20.41 -3.41
N MET A 107 2.38 19.15 -3.00
CA MET A 107 2.22 18.76 -1.59
C MET A 107 3.45 17.98 -1.13
N ILE A 108 3.79 18.13 0.13
CA ILE A 108 4.79 17.29 0.81
C ILE A 108 4.07 16.53 1.92
N VAL A 109 4.13 15.22 1.86
CA VAL A 109 3.67 14.33 2.91
C VAL A 109 4.84 14.05 3.83
N SER A 110 4.79 14.49 5.07
CA SER A 110 5.90 14.30 6.02
C SER A 110 6.13 12.83 6.33
N HIS A 111 5.04 12.08 6.56
CA HIS A 111 5.09 10.66 6.84
C HIS A 111 3.96 9.92 6.14
N ALA A 112 4.27 8.82 5.50
CA ALA A 112 3.30 7.89 4.95
C ALA A 112 3.58 6.50 5.50
N VAL A 113 2.56 5.81 5.98
CA VAL A 113 2.62 4.41 6.38
C VAL A 113 1.40 3.69 5.82
N GLY A 114 1.57 2.43 5.49
CA GLY A 114 0.45 1.66 4.97
C GLY A 114 0.74 0.18 4.86
N THR A 115 -0.30 -0.54 4.48
CA THR A 115 -0.24 -1.97 4.18
C THR A 115 -0.74 -2.21 2.77
N ALA A 116 -0.17 -3.21 2.12
CA ALA A 116 -0.61 -3.67 0.81
C ALA A 116 -0.73 -5.18 0.81
N ARG A 117 -1.77 -5.71 0.16
CA ARG A 117 -1.98 -7.14 -0.03
C ARG A 117 -1.98 -7.48 -1.52
N MET A 118 -1.28 -8.54 -1.86
CA MET A 118 -1.20 -9.08 -3.21
C MET A 118 -1.67 -10.53 -3.20
N ASP A 119 -2.68 -10.84 -3.99
CA ASP A 119 -3.23 -12.20 -4.07
C ASP A 119 -2.27 -13.13 -4.81
N TYR A 120 -2.18 -14.40 -4.38
CA TYR A 120 -1.29 -15.39 -5.01
C TYR A 120 -1.61 -15.65 -6.49
N GLY A 121 -2.89 -15.58 -6.88
CA GLY A 121 -3.33 -15.73 -8.26
C GLY A 121 -2.79 -14.61 -9.16
N GLU A 122 -2.79 -13.38 -8.67
CA GLU A 122 -2.24 -12.23 -9.37
C GLU A 122 -0.72 -12.34 -9.51
N LEU A 123 -0.03 -12.71 -8.43
CA LEU A 123 1.42 -12.94 -8.44
C LEU A 123 1.82 -14.04 -9.42
N GLN A 124 1.01 -15.10 -9.52
CA GLN A 124 1.21 -16.18 -10.51
C GLN A 124 1.05 -15.65 -11.95
N SER A 125 0.02 -14.83 -12.21
CA SER A 125 -0.21 -14.28 -13.55
C SER A 125 0.93 -13.38 -14.02
N LEU A 126 1.59 -12.68 -13.10
CA LEU A 126 2.73 -11.80 -13.37
C LEU A 126 4.05 -12.56 -13.57
N GLY A 127 4.34 -13.49 -12.68
CA GLY A 127 5.60 -14.23 -12.67
C GLY A 127 5.60 -15.51 -13.52
N GLY A 128 4.43 -15.95 -13.99
CA GLY A 128 4.27 -17.23 -14.69
C GLY A 128 4.55 -18.47 -13.80
N VAL A 129 4.81 -18.26 -12.50
CA VAL A 129 5.23 -19.30 -11.57
C VAL A 129 4.14 -19.51 -10.53
N PRO A 130 3.60 -20.74 -10.39
CA PRO A 130 2.63 -21.05 -9.36
C PRO A 130 3.19 -20.80 -7.96
N LEU A 131 2.61 -19.84 -7.24
CA LEU A 131 2.94 -19.50 -5.87
C LEU A 131 1.75 -19.87 -4.97
N THR A 132 1.99 -20.67 -3.94
CA THR A 132 0.96 -21.09 -3.00
C THR A 132 1.42 -20.96 -1.55
N TYR A 133 0.50 -20.62 -0.66
CA TYR A 133 0.76 -20.64 0.79
C TYR A 133 0.74 -22.07 1.31
N VAL A 134 1.69 -22.43 2.17
CA VAL A 134 1.83 -23.78 2.73
C VAL A 134 1.85 -23.82 4.26
N GLY A 135 1.43 -22.72 4.89
CA GLY A 135 1.41 -22.58 6.36
C GLY A 135 2.67 -21.93 6.91
N ASP A 136 2.62 -21.52 8.18
CA ASP A 136 3.73 -20.98 8.96
C ASP A 136 4.49 -19.82 8.27
N GLY A 137 3.77 -18.95 7.56
CA GLY A 137 4.37 -17.83 6.84
C GLY A 137 5.23 -18.26 5.64
N ARG A 138 5.06 -19.47 5.13
CA ARG A 138 5.85 -20.04 4.04
C ARG A 138 5.04 -20.14 2.76
N VAL A 139 5.73 -19.94 1.66
CA VAL A 139 5.18 -20.12 0.31
C VAL A 139 5.90 -21.25 -0.39
N GLN A 140 5.19 -21.91 -1.31
CA GLN A 140 5.74 -22.90 -2.21
C GLN A 140 5.67 -22.39 -3.65
N ILE A 141 6.80 -22.49 -4.31
CA ILE A 141 6.99 -22.21 -5.74
C ILE A 141 7.16 -23.55 -6.45
N VAL A 142 6.48 -23.74 -7.57
CA VAL A 142 6.62 -24.94 -8.39
C VAL A 142 7.27 -24.57 -9.70
N GLU A 143 8.47 -25.10 -9.94
CA GLU A 143 9.30 -24.82 -11.11
C GLU A 143 9.71 -26.11 -11.82
N THR A 144 9.92 -26.03 -13.13
CA THR A 144 10.50 -27.14 -13.88
C THR A 144 12.01 -27.02 -13.89
N ALA A 145 12.71 -28.00 -13.34
CA ALA A 145 14.16 -28.07 -13.31
C ALA A 145 14.69 -29.25 -14.13
N THR A 146 15.87 -29.09 -14.72
CA THR A 146 16.56 -30.21 -15.39
C THR A 146 17.54 -30.86 -14.41
N VAL A 147 17.27 -32.09 -14.03
CA VAL A 147 18.11 -32.88 -13.12
C VAL A 147 18.57 -34.13 -13.87
N PHE A 148 19.89 -34.34 -13.97
CA PHE A 148 20.50 -35.46 -14.72
C PHE A 148 19.98 -35.62 -16.16
N GLY A 149 19.68 -34.48 -16.84
CA GLY A 149 19.18 -34.48 -18.22
C GLY A 149 17.67 -34.72 -18.37
N GLN A 150 16.94 -34.88 -17.26
CA GLN A 150 15.48 -35.05 -17.25
C GLN A 150 14.81 -33.80 -16.70
N GLN A 151 13.71 -33.40 -17.31
CA GLN A 151 12.85 -32.35 -16.76
C GLN A 151 12.00 -32.93 -15.61
N VAL A 152 12.11 -32.30 -14.47
CA VAL A 152 11.40 -32.72 -13.25
C VAL A 152 10.76 -31.51 -12.59
N GLU A 153 9.66 -31.74 -11.91
CA GLU A 153 9.00 -30.72 -11.11
C GLU A 153 9.77 -30.54 -9.79
N ALA A 154 10.25 -29.33 -9.56
CA ALA A 154 10.91 -28.91 -8.33
C ALA A 154 9.98 -28.02 -7.53
N LYS A 155 9.71 -28.41 -6.28
CA LYS A 155 8.94 -27.63 -5.29
C LYS A 155 9.91 -26.93 -4.37
N ILE A 156 9.90 -25.62 -4.39
CA ILE A 156 10.74 -24.79 -3.54
C ILE A 156 9.84 -24.16 -2.48
N THR A 157 10.16 -24.37 -1.22
CA THR A 157 9.41 -23.82 -0.08
C THR A 157 10.30 -22.95 0.77
N GLY A 158 9.83 -21.75 1.14
CA GLY A 158 10.58 -20.83 2.00
C GLY A 158 9.67 -19.71 2.52
N ALA A 159 10.13 -18.99 3.53
CA ALA A 159 9.46 -17.79 4.01
C ALA A 159 9.94 -16.58 3.21
N PRO A 160 9.05 -15.75 2.64
CA PRO A 160 9.47 -14.51 2.00
C PRO A 160 10.12 -13.59 3.05
N THR A 161 11.21 -12.95 2.68
CA THR A 161 11.93 -12.00 3.52
C THR A 161 12.37 -10.81 2.69
N LEU A 162 12.37 -9.64 3.32
CA LEU A 162 12.76 -8.38 2.72
C LEU A 162 14.12 -7.95 3.24
N ASP A 163 15.05 -7.66 2.34
CA ASP A 163 16.19 -6.82 2.65
C ASP A 163 15.75 -5.35 2.48
N VAL A 164 15.57 -4.67 3.61
CA VAL A 164 15.10 -3.27 3.64
C VAL A 164 16.12 -2.32 3.03
N SER A 165 17.42 -2.62 3.16
CA SER A 165 18.49 -1.75 2.67
C SER A 165 18.62 -1.81 1.14
N GLU A 166 18.48 -2.99 0.58
CA GLU A 166 18.58 -3.23 -0.86
C GLU A 166 17.23 -3.21 -1.57
N GLN A 167 16.12 -3.15 -0.79
CA GLN A 167 14.76 -3.27 -1.31
C GLN A 167 14.62 -4.49 -2.23
N THR A 168 15.03 -5.66 -1.71
CA THR A 168 14.92 -6.94 -2.43
C THR A 168 14.17 -7.98 -1.62
N ILE A 169 13.32 -8.75 -2.29
CA ILE A 169 12.61 -9.88 -1.70
C ILE A 169 13.35 -11.16 -2.06
N SER A 170 13.54 -12.02 -1.08
CA SER A 170 14.14 -13.35 -1.21
C SER A 170 13.34 -14.36 -0.37
N LEU A 171 13.71 -15.65 -0.47
CA LEU A 171 13.18 -16.67 0.43
C LEU A 171 14.19 -17.00 1.51
N ASN A 172 13.78 -16.91 2.77
CA ASN A 172 14.54 -17.36 3.91
C ASN A 172 14.36 -18.87 4.11
N GLU A 173 15.45 -19.54 4.52
CA GLU A 173 15.49 -20.99 4.75
C GLU A 173 14.82 -21.80 3.62
N PRO A 174 15.23 -21.59 2.36
CA PRO A 174 14.58 -22.27 1.27
C PRO A 174 14.94 -23.75 1.27
N SER A 175 13.94 -24.59 1.04
CA SER A 175 14.10 -26.03 0.83
C SER A 175 13.59 -26.40 -0.55
N ILE A 176 14.22 -27.40 -1.19
CA ILE A 176 13.79 -27.92 -2.48
C ILE A 176 13.50 -29.41 -2.39
N SER A 177 12.39 -29.81 -2.94
CA SER A 177 12.03 -31.20 -3.13
C SER A 177 11.72 -31.46 -4.60
N VAL A 178 12.16 -32.60 -5.09
CA VAL A 178 11.92 -33.05 -6.48
C VAL A 178 11.21 -34.37 -6.42
N ALA A 179 10.13 -34.52 -7.18
CA ALA A 179 9.32 -35.76 -7.18
C ALA A 179 10.19 -36.96 -7.50
N ASN A 180 10.11 -37.99 -6.64
CA ASN A 180 10.79 -39.30 -6.79
C ASN A 180 12.34 -39.22 -6.84
N VAL A 181 12.95 -38.08 -6.47
CA VAL A 181 14.40 -37.94 -6.47
C VAL A 181 14.86 -37.38 -5.11
N THR A 182 15.73 -38.15 -4.44
CA THR A 182 16.45 -37.62 -3.27
C THR A 182 17.68 -36.88 -3.77
N LEU A 183 17.68 -35.56 -3.58
CA LEU A 183 18.81 -34.73 -3.98
C LEU A 183 19.89 -34.74 -2.91
N PRO A 184 21.18 -34.98 -3.28
CA PRO A 184 22.28 -34.70 -2.40
C PRO A 184 22.29 -33.20 -2.01
N GLU A 185 22.70 -32.89 -0.78
CA GLU A 185 22.66 -31.52 -0.21
C GLU A 185 23.38 -30.48 -1.12
N PHE A 186 24.51 -30.88 -1.70
CA PHE A 186 25.24 -30.02 -2.65
C PHE A 186 24.40 -29.69 -3.89
N THR A 187 23.70 -30.67 -4.46
CA THR A 187 22.84 -30.49 -5.65
C THR A 187 21.63 -29.61 -5.31
N ALA A 188 21.00 -29.83 -4.15
CA ALA A 188 19.90 -29.03 -3.68
C ALA A 188 20.30 -27.55 -3.53
N LYS A 189 21.46 -27.26 -2.89
CA LYS A 189 21.98 -25.89 -2.74
C LYS A 189 22.34 -25.25 -4.09
N ALA A 190 22.88 -26.01 -5.03
CA ALA A 190 23.20 -25.51 -6.36
C ALA A 190 21.95 -25.13 -7.14
N LEU A 191 20.89 -25.96 -7.09
CA LEU A 191 19.60 -25.70 -7.73
C LEU A 191 18.91 -24.48 -7.10
N LEU A 192 18.88 -24.39 -5.79
CA LEU A 192 18.29 -23.21 -5.11
C LEU A 192 18.97 -21.91 -5.54
N ARG A 193 20.30 -21.88 -5.63
CA ARG A 193 21.04 -20.71 -6.11
C ARG A 193 20.76 -20.36 -7.57
N ALA A 194 20.50 -21.36 -8.41
CA ALA A 194 20.20 -21.17 -9.82
C ALA A 194 18.76 -20.66 -10.07
N LEU A 195 17.82 -21.14 -9.28
CA LEU A 195 16.39 -20.87 -9.43
C LEU A 195 15.93 -19.64 -8.64
N LEU A 196 16.48 -19.42 -7.43
CA LEU A 196 16.11 -18.30 -6.58
C LEU A 196 17.02 -17.11 -6.80
N LYS A 197 16.47 -16.06 -7.38
CA LYS A 197 17.12 -14.76 -7.49
C LYS A 197 16.35 -13.76 -6.62
N PRO A 198 17.04 -12.88 -5.88
CA PRO A 198 16.38 -11.77 -5.20
C PRO A 198 15.59 -10.94 -6.21
N ILE A 199 14.36 -10.60 -5.84
CA ILE A 199 13.44 -9.80 -6.67
C ILE A 199 13.55 -8.36 -6.20
N PRO A 200 14.03 -7.43 -7.05
CA PRO A 200 14.09 -6.03 -6.68
C PRO A 200 12.66 -5.45 -6.63
N VAL A 201 12.36 -4.74 -5.57
CA VAL A 201 11.08 -4.03 -5.34
C VAL A 201 11.30 -2.53 -5.23
N SER A 202 12.41 -2.05 -5.78
CA SER A 202 12.72 -0.62 -5.88
C SER A 202 11.82 0.06 -6.92
N GLY A 203 11.52 1.33 -6.70
CA GLY A 203 10.72 2.12 -7.64
C GLY A 203 9.23 2.16 -7.32
N LEU A 204 8.85 1.91 -6.07
CA LEU A 204 7.49 2.19 -5.64
C LEU A 204 7.14 3.67 -5.87
N PRO A 205 5.87 3.97 -6.23
CA PRO A 205 5.43 5.33 -6.47
C PRO A 205 5.77 6.25 -5.30
N LEU A 206 5.99 7.52 -5.60
CA LEU A 206 6.24 8.57 -4.62
C LEU A 206 7.50 8.39 -3.74
N GLY A 207 8.34 7.39 -4.01
CA GLY A 207 9.51 7.10 -3.17
C GLY A 207 9.20 6.29 -1.91
N LEU A 208 8.04 5.66 -1.86
CA LEU A 208 7.69 4.67 -0.84
C LEU A 208 8.66 3.50 -0.85
N LYS A 209 8.83 2.87 0.30
CA LYS A 209 9.68 1.69 0.50
C LYS A 209 8.91 0.61 1.22
N LEU A 210 9.21 -0.63 0.90
CA LEU A 210 8.78 -1.77 1.71
C LEU A 210 9.54 -1.77 3.03
N THR A 211 8.84 -2.02 4.12
CA THR A 211 9.41 -2.17 5.47
C THR A 211 9.29 -3.59 5.99
N SER A 212 8.27 -4.33 5.56
CA SER A 212 8.12 -5.75 5.87
C SER A 212 7.38 -6.49 4.74
N ILE A 213 7.51 -7.82 4.73
CA ILE A 213 6.71 -8.72 3.89
C ILE A 213 6.42 -10.00 4.66
N THR A 214 5.17 -10.47 4.59
CA THR A 214 4.72 -11.67 5.27
C THR A 214 3.76 -12.46 4.38
N ALA A 215 3.94 -13.77 4.30
CA ALA A 215 2.98 -14.64 3.61
C ALA A 215 1.86 -15.04 4.57
N MET A 216 0.62 -14.88 4.12
CA MET A 216 -0.60 -15.31 4.80
C MET A 216 -1.44 -16.17 3.85
N ASP A 217 -2.51 -16.76 4.35
CA ASP A 217 -3.36 -17.67 3.56
C ASP A 217 -4.13 -16.96 2.44
N ASP A 218 -4.36 -15.65 2.58
CA ASP A 218 -5.07 -14.81 1.62
C ASP A 218 -4.16 -14.03 0.66
N GLY A 219 -2.83 -14.12 0.81
CA GLY A 219 -1.87 -13.44 -0.06
C GLY A 219 -0.55 -13.06 0.61
N LEU A 220 0.26 -12.30 -0.11
CA LEU A 220 1.43 -11.62 0.44
C LEU A 220 1.01 -10.28 1.01
N HIS A 221 1.27 -10.06 2.30
CA HIS A 221 1.08 -8.81 2.99
C HIS A 221 2.40 -8.06 3.07
N ALA A 222 2.39 -6.80 2.69
CA ALA A 222 3.54 -5.91 2.74
C ALA A 222 3.20 -4.69 3.58
N GLU A 223 4.15 -4.22 4.37
CA GLU A 223 4.11 -2.89 4.98
C GLU A 223 4.96 -1.93 4.17
N ILE A 224 4.47 -0.73 4.00
CA ILE A 224 5.13 0.32 3.24
C ILE A 224 5.23 1.59 4.09
N ALA A 225 6.32 2.33 3.91
CA ALA A 225 6.50 3.61 4.55
C ALA A 225 7.30 4.56 3.66
N GLY A 226 7.20 5.85 3.96
CA GLY A 226 7.99 6.88 3.31
C GLY A 226 7.94 8.19 4.08
N ASP A 227 8.99 8.97 3.93
CA ASP A 227 9.14 10.26 4.58
C ASP A 227 9.42 11.33 3.53
N ASN A 228 8.88 12.55 3.76
CA ASN A 228 9.09 13.72 2.91
C ASN A 228 8.76 13.45 1.43
N LEU A 229 7.60 12.86 1.17
CA LEU A 229 7.16 12.44 -0.16
C LEU A 229 6.58 13.64 -0.93
N PRO A 230 7.17 14.05 -2.06
CA PRO A 230 6.59 15.07 -2.90
C PRO A 230 5.46 14.49 -3.76
N ILE A 231 4.30 15.13 -3.72
CA ILE A 231 3.15 14.83 -4.59
C ILE A 231 2.87 16.06 -5.43
N SER A 232 2.96 15.94 -6.74
CA SER A 232 2.58 16.98 -7.69
C SER A 232 1.34 16.54 -8.47
N ARG A 233 0.47 17.51 -8.75
CA ARG A 233 -0.74 17.32 -9.54
C ARG A 233 -0.45 17.27 -11.02
#